data_6caf7ac7e3e238c9a96181538fa24779
#
_entry.id   6caf7ac7e3e238c9a96181538fa24779
#
_cell.length_a   1.000
_cell.length_b   1.000
_cell.length_c   1.000
_cell.angle_alpha   90.00
_cell.angle_beta   90.00
_cell.angle_gamma   90.00
#
_symmetry.space_group_name_H-M   'P 1'
#
loop_
_entity.id
_entity.type
_entity.pdbx_description
1 polymer ?
#
loop_
_entity_poly.entity_id
_entity_poly.type
_entity_poly.pdbx_seq_one_letter_code
_entity_poly.pdbx_strand_id
1 'polypeptide(L)'
;MTNNLIYTGFLLMGVLCNGASATPGDTILTIDRFVSAEMSRQKIPGMAVAVIKNGEVVVAKGYGFANLEHQVPVTTHSIFQSGSIGKQFTAAAIMLLEEQGKLRLDDKIASYLPRTKARWGSITLRHVLTHTSGIPEYEDEVDDRRNYSERQLTELVGLLPRRSPPGHKFEYSNSGYLLLGIIIRTVTGKFHGDYIREHIFEPLGMKTTRIATDADIVPNRVAGYRMSNGRILNQEWVSPTFNQTADGCFLISLDDFLAWERGVRARALLKPESWSQIFTPVVLKSGKTHPYGFAWEITQRGGQTVHGHDGSFRGFEAILSRYIEEDLTIIALANLVEVDLAPITEHIAKLMRQER
;
A
#
# COMPACT_ATOMS: atom_id res chain seq x y z
N MET A 1 -4.52 91.07 0.60
CA MET A 1 -4.78 90.02 -0.37
C MET A 1 -4.07 88.77 0.16
N THR A 2 -4.79 87.98 0.93
CA THR A 2 -4.25 86.79 1.60
C THR A 2 -4.94 85.58 1.01
N ASN A 3 -4.10 84.69 0.31
CA ASN A 3 -4.57 83.47 -0.24
C ASN A 3 -4.47 82.35 0.83
N ASN A 4 -5.60 81.75 1.17
CA ASN A 4 -5.67 80.53 1.96
C ASN A 4 -5.65 79.32 1.06
N LEU A 5 -4.62 78.50 1.20
CA LEU A 5 -4.53 77.14 0.62
C LEU A 5 -5.16 76.15 1.62
N ILE A 6 -6.22 75.46 1.18
CA ILE A 6 -6.86 74.38 1.91
C ILE A 6 -6.14 73.07 1.46
N TYR A 7 -5.44 72.37 2.39
CA TYR A 7 -4.92 71.03 2.18
C TYR A 7 -6.01 70.00 2.52
N THR A 8 -6.47 69.30 1.51
CA THR A 8 -7.38 68.14 1.68
C THR A 8 -6.51 66.87 1.87
N GLY A 9 -6.45 66.37 3.10
CA GLY A 9 -5.79 65.10 3.40
C GLY A 9 -6.65 63.93 2.97
N PHE A 10 -6.14 63.13 2.03
CA PHE A 10 -6.73 61.84 1.72
C PHE A 10 -6.26 60.81 2.77
N LEU A 11 -7.20 60.33 3.59
CA LEU A 11 -6.97 59.18 4.50
C LEU A 11 -7.10 57.88 3.68
N LEU A 12 -5.95 57.22 3.40
CA LEU A 12 -5.94 55.88 2.83
C LEU A 12 -6.32 54.91 3.94
N MET A 13 -7.55 54.42 3.92
CA MET A 13 -7.99 53.32 4.76
C MET A 13 -7.42 52.00 4.17
N GLY A 14 -6.31 51.51 4.74
CA GLY A 14 -5.76 50.20 4.44
C GLY A 14 -6.69 49.10 4.93
N VAL A 15 -7.37 48.44 4.02
CA VAL A 15 -8.10 47.20 4.33
C VAL A 15 -7.07 46.09 4.61
N LEU A 16 -6.82 45.85 5.91
CA LEU A 16 -6.12 44.66 6.36
C LEU A 16 -7.04 43.47 6.09
N CYS A 17 -6.83 42.75 4.99
CA CYS A 17 -7.36 41.40 4.83
C CYS A 17 -6.65 40.50 5.85
N ASN A 18 -7.28 40.37 7.02
CA ASN A 18 -6.92 39.25 7.91
C ASN A 18 -7.30 37.95 7.19
N GLY A 19 -6.31 37.30 6.59
CA GLY A 19 -6.44 35.90 6.19
C GLY A 19 -6.66 35.08 7.47
N ALA A 20 -7.91 34.76 7.78
CA ALA A 20 -8.22 33.84 8.86
C ALA A 20 -7.53 32.48 8.50
N SER A 21 -6.55 32.06 9.28
CA SER A 21 -6.05 30.69 9.21
C SER A 21 -7.21 29.74 9.44
N ALA A 22 -7.40 28.77 8.54
CA ALA A 22 -8.43 27.75 8.70
C ALA A 22 -8.23 27.03 10.05
N THR A 23 -9.31 26.82 10.79
CA THR A 23 -9.20 26.02 12.02
C THR A 23 -9.04 24.54 11.66
N PRO A 24 -8.46 23.70 12.55
CA PRO A 24 -8.38 22.26 12.33
C PRO A 24 -9.75 21.63 11.98
N GLY A 25 -10.83 22.14 12.53
CA GLY A 25 -12.20 21.72 12.23
C GLY A 25 -12.61 22.04 10.79
N ASP A 26 -12.23 23.20 10.26
CA ASP A 26 -12.55 23.62 8.90
C ASP A 26 -11.83 22.75 7.87
N THR A 27 -10.59 22.35 8.15
CA THR A 27 -9.82 21.45 7.29
C THR A 27 -10.43 20.06 7.24
N ILE A 28 -10.84 19.48 8.37
CA ILE A 28 -11.53 18.18 8.41
C ILE A 28 -12.82 18.24 7.58
N LEU A 29 -13.64 19.28 7.72
CA LEU A 29 -14.84 19.46 6.92
C LEU A 29 -14.55 19.62 5.42
N THR A 30 -13.44 20.24 5.07
CA THR A 30 -12.99 20.38 3.67
C THR A 30 -12.56 19.03 3.11
N ILE A 31 -11.82 18.24 3.88
CA ILE A 31 -11.45 16.86 3.52
C ILE A 31 -12.71 16.01 3.32
N ASP A 32 -13.67 16.06 4.24
CA ASP A 32 -14.94 15.32 4.16
C ASP A 32 -15.71 15.62 2.87
N ARG A 33 -15.86 16.92 2.54
CA ARG A 33 -16.52 17.36 1.30
C ARG A 33 -15.80 16.87 0.05
N PHE A 34 -14.49 17.01 0.04
CA PHE A 34 -13.66 16.58 -1.09
C PHE A 34 -13.73 15.05 -1.30
N VAL A 35 -13.54 14.26 -0.25
CA VAL A 35 -13.62 12.78 -0.32
C VAL A 35 -15.01 12.36 -0.82
N SER A 36 -16.08 12.95 -0.28
CA SER A 36 -17.45 12.63 -0.70
C SER A 36 -17.73 12.99 -2.17
N ALA A 37 -17.20 14.12 -2.63
CA ALA A 37 -17.32 14.54 -4.03
C ALA A 37 -16.55 13.60 -4.96
N GLU A 38 -15.35 13.19 -4.57
CA GLU A 38 -14.50 12.29 -5.37
C GLU A 38 -15.07 10.88 -5.42
N MET A 39 -15.60 10.37 -4.30
CA MET A 39 -16.34 9.09 -4.29
C MET A 39 -17.53 9.13 -5.25
N SER A 40 -18.30 10.23 -5.25
CA SER A 40 -19.43 10.38 -6.17
C SER A 40 -18.99 10.42 -7.63
N ARG A 41 -17.89 11.13 -7.94
CA ARG A 41 -17.31 11.22 -9.28
C ARG A 41 -16.86 9.88 -9.80
N GLN A 42 -16.17 9.09 -8.97
CA GLN A 42 -15.64 7.76 -9.32
C GLN A 42 -16.64 6.63 -9.06
N LYS A 43 -17.83 6.92 -8.50
CA LYS A 43 -18.86 5.94 -8.11
C LYS A 43 -18.36 4.92 -7.08
N ILE A 44 -17.47 5.33 -6.18
CA ILE A 44 -16.93 4.47 -5.13
C ILE A 44 -18.02 4.22 -4.08
N PRO A 45 -18.44 2.96 -3.82
CA PRO A 45 -19.49 2.66 -2.87
C PRO A 45 -19.10 2.94 -1.42
N GLY A 46 -17.87 2.61 -1.05
CA GLY A 46 -17.35 2.76 0.30
C GLY A 46 -15.85 3.02 0.33
N MET A 47 -15.43 3.86 1.25
CA MET A 47 -14.02 4.23 1.43
C MET A 47 -13.71 4.43 2.91
N ALA A 48 -12.48 4.10 3.32
CA ALA A 48 -11.93 4.50 4.62
C ALA A 48 -10.68 5.35 4.38
N VAL A 49 -10.55 6.48 5.08
CA VAL A 49 -9.44 7.43 4.92
C VAL A 49 -8.83 7.77 6.27
N ALA A 50 -7.50 7.77 6.34
CA ALA A 50 -6.75 8.33 7.46
C ALA A 50 -5.75 9.38 6.98
N VAL A 51 -5.58 10.41 7.82
CA VAL A 51 -4.56 11.45 7.71
C VAL A 51 -3.81 11.52 9.03
N ILE A 52 -2.51 11.32 8.98
CA ILE A 52 -1.60 11.37 10.12
C ILE A 52 -0.62 12.50 9.89
N LYS A 53 -0.51 13.44 10.83
CA LYS A 53 0.42 14.57 10.77
C LYS A 53 1.24 14.63 12.06
N ASN A 54 2.56 14.70 11.95
CA ASN A 54 3.48 14.72 13.09
C ASN A 54 3.26 13.55 14.07
N GLY A 55 2.81 12.39 13.54
CA GLY A 55 2.48 11.20 14.32
C GLY A 55 1.08 11.19 14.96
N GLU A 56 0.33 12.29 14.87
CA GLU A 56 -1.02 12.39 15.39
C GLU A 56 -2.06 12.11 14.30
N VAL A 57 -3.11 11.36 14.64
CA VAL A 57 -4.22 11.07 13.72
C VAL A 57 -5.14 12.28 13.65
N VAL A 58 -5.11 12.97 12.51
CA VAL A 58 -6.00 14.15 12.25
C VAL A 58 -7.35 13.69 11.73
N VAL A 59 -7.37 12.69 10.86
CA VAL A 59 -8.60 12.08 10.33
C VAL A 59 -8.45 10.57 10.37
N ALA A 60 -9.48 9.86 10.84
CA ALA A 60 -9.67 8.42 10.65
C ALA A 60 -11.18 8.17 10.52
N LYS A 61 -11.64 7.93 9.28
CA LYS A 61 -13.09 7.92 9.02
C LYS A 61 -13.47 6.99 7.87
N GLY A 62 -14.66 6.38 8.00
CA GLY A 62 -15.34 5.67 6.93
C GLY A 62 -16.36 6.54 6.21
N TYR A 63 -16.54 6.32 4.92
CA TYR A 63 -17.48 6.99 4.03
C TYR A 63 -18.26 5.96 3.22
N GLY A 64 -19.55 6.19 2.96
CA GLY A 64 -20.37 5.31 2.14
C GLY A 64 -20.61 3.95 2.79
N PHE A 65 -20.72 2.90 1.98
CA PHE A 65 -21.18 1.57 2.38
C PHE A 65 -20.15 0.48 2.21
N ALA A 66 -19.94 -0.30 3.26
CA ALA A 66 -19.17 -1.54 3.28
C ALA A 66 -19.90 -2.68 2.53
N ASN A 67 -21.24 -2.60 2.49
CA ASN A 67 -22.08 -3.51 1.73
C ASN A 67 -23.29 -2.72 1.18
N LEU A 68 -23.44 -2.69 -0.14
CA LEU A 68 -24.54 -1.98 -0.80
C LEU A 68 -25.89 -2.68 -0.62
N GLU A 69 -25.91 -4.01 -0.59
CA GLU A 69 -27.16 -4.79 -0.49
C GLU A 69 -27.82 -4.62 0.89
N HIS A 70 -26.99 -4.59 1.94
CA HIS A 70 -27.44 -4.43 3.32
C HIS A 70 -27.29 -3.00 3.86
N GLN A 71 -26.77 -2.08 3.04
CA GLN A 71 -26.54 -0.68 3.41
C GLN A 71 -25.71 -0.51 4.70
N VAL A 72 -24.73 -1.42 4.90
CA VAL A 72 -23.83 -1.37 6.06
C VAL A 72 -22.83 -0.25 5.85
N PRO A 73 -22.73 0.74 6.77
CA PRO A 73 -21.78 1.85 6.60
C PRO A 73 -20.33 1.37 6.76
N VAL A 74 -19.40 2.05 6.07
CA VAL A 74 -17.97 1.90 6.33
C VAL A 74 -17.59 2.57 7.64
N THR A 75 -16.77 1.89 8.43
CA THR A 75 -16.14 2.40 9.64
C THR A 75 -14.63 2.19 9.59
N THR A 76 -13.88 2.69 10.58
CA THR A 76 -12.43 2.41 10.69
C THR A 76 -12.12 0.93 10.94
N HIS A 77 -13.10 0.18 11.48
CA HIS A 77 -13.03 -1.27 11.74
C HIS A 77 -13.40 -2.13 10.52
N SER A 78 -13.90 -1.53 9.45
CA SER A 78 -14.26 -2.23 8.22
C SER A 78 -13.01 -2.82 7.58
N ILE A 79 -13.09 -4.10 7.16
CA ILE A 79 -11.93 -4.89 6.73
C ILE A 79 -11.94 -4.99 5.21
N PHE A 80 -10.93 -4.38 4.58
CA PHE A 80 -10.70 -4.34 3.15
C PHE A 80 -9.60 -5.33 2.74
N GLN A 81 -9.43 -5.56 1.45
CA GLN A 81 -8.22 -6.18 0.90
C GLN A 81 -7.13 -5.12 0.73
N SER A 82 -5.90 -5.47 1.13
CA SER A 82 -4.74 -4.56 1.04
C SER A 82 -4.19 -4.41 -0.38
N GLY A 83 -4.49 -5.38 -1.24
CA GLY A 83 -3.78 -5.49 -2.50
C GLY A 83 -2.27 -5.48 -2.31
N SER A 84 -1.53 -4.96 -3.28
CA SER A 84 -0.07 -4.98 -3.30
C SER A 84 0.61 -4.26 -2.13
N ILE A 85 -0.11 -3.46 -1.33
CA ILE A 85 0.47 -2.91 -0.09
C ILE A 85 0.88 -4.04 0.88
N GLY A 86 0.18 -5.19 0.82
CA GLY A 86 0.54 -6.38 1.59
C GLY A 86 1.95 -6.91 1.35
N LYS A 87 2.58 -6.57 0.21
CA LYS A 87 3.98 -6.89 -0.06
C LYS A 87 4.93 -6.30 0.98
N GLN A 88 4.56 -5.18 1.61
CA GLN A 88 5.34 -4.57 2.69
C GLN A 88 5.50 -5.52 3.87
N PHE A 89 4.46 -6.27 4.23
CA PHE A 89 4.52 -7.26 5.30
C PHE A 89 5.40 -8.46 4.92
N THR A 90 5.31 -8.90 3.68
CA THR A 90 6.15 -9.98 3.15
C THR A 90 7.63 -9.56 3.11
N ALA A 91 7.92 -8.35 2.66
CA ALA A 91 9.28 -7.81 2.66
C ALA A 91 9.85 -7.66 4.08
N ALA A 92 9.05 -7.14 5.02
CA ALA A 92 9.45 -7.04 6.43
C ALA A 92 9.72 -8.43 7.05
N ALA A 93 8.93 -9.45 6.70
CA ALA A 93 9.15 -10.83 7.15
C ALA A 93 10.48 -11.41 6.62
N ILE A 94 10.82 -11.16 5.37
CA ILE A 94 12.13 -11.56 4.81
C ILE A 94 13.27 -10.84 5.55
N MET A 95 13.12 -9.55 5.85
CA MET A 95 14.12 -8.79 6.60
C MET A 95 14.28 -9.30 8.04
N LEU A 96 13.19 -9.69 8.72
CA LEU A 96 13.25 -10.34 10.02
C LEU A 96 14.03 -11.66 9.97
N LEU A 97 13.83 -12.48 8.93
CA LEU A 97 14.55 -13.73 8.73
C LEU A 97 16.04 -13.48 8.44
N GLU A 98 16.38 -12.40 7.72
CA GLU A 98 17.75 -11.99 7.51
C GLU A 98 18.43 -11.59 8.82
N GLU A 99 17.78 -10.76 9.64
CA GLU A 99 18.31 -10.36 10.95
C GLU A 99 18.51 -11.53 11.92
N GLN A 100 17.67 -12.58 11.77
CA GLN A 100 17.79 -13.84 12.51
C GLN A 100 18.89 -14.76 11.95
N GLY A 101 19.54 -14.38 10.85
CA GLY A 101 20.58 -15.20 10.20
C GLY A 101 20.05 -16.47 9.51
N LYS A 102 18.72 -16.56 9.29
CA LYS A 102 18.07 -17.72 8.66
C LYS A 102 18.16 -17.72 7.13
N LEU A 103 18.37 -16.54 6.55
CA LEU A 103 18.63 -16.32 5.13
C LEU A 103 19.49 -15.06 4.96
N ARG A 104 19.99 -14.86 3.72
CA ARG A 104 20.71 -13.63 3.35
C ARG A 104 20.10 -13.07 2.07
N LEU A 105 19.99 -11.76 1.95
CA LEU A 105 19.41 -11.10 0.77
C LEU A 105 20.11 -11.50 -0.55
N ASP A 106 21.39 -11.83 -0.49
CA ASP A 106 22.17 -12.25 -1.65
C ASP A 106 22.17 -13.77 -1.91
N ASP A 107 21.45 -14.53 -1.07
CA ASP A 107 21.22 -15.95 -1.32
C ASP A 107 20.39 -16.14 -2.60
N LYS A 108 20.73 -17.21 -3.33
CA LYS A 108 19.99 -17.61 -4.53
C LYS A 108 18.64 -18.20 -4.14
N ILE A 109 17.55 -17.72 -4.71
CA ILE A 109 16.21 -18.28 -4.43
C ILE A 109 16.13 -19.77 -4.72
N ALA A 110 16.94 -20.26 -5.67
CA ALA A 110 17.05 -21.68 -6.00
C ALA A 110 17.60 -22.56 -4.85
N SER A 111 18.19 -21.96 -3.81
CA SER A 111 18.59 -22.69 -2.58
C SER A 111 17.38 -23.08 -1.74
N TYR A 112 16.32 -22.29 -1.79
CA TYR A 112 15.06 -22.49 -1.08
C TYR A 112 13.99 -23.17 -1.94
N LEU A 113 14.14 -23.07 -3.27
CA LEU A 113 13.21 -23.60 -4.28
C LEU A 113 13.95 -24.57 -5.22
N PRO A 114 14.33 -25.78 -4.76
CA PRO A 114 15.33 -26.64 -5.42
C PRO A 114 14.95 -27.10 -6.83
N ARG A 115 13.65 -27.13 -7.16
CA ARG A 115 13.17 -27.51 -8.50
C ARG A 115 13.37 -26.44 -9.57
N THR A 116 13.85 -25.25 -9.18
CA THR A 116 14.01 -24.09 -10.06
C THR A 116 15.47 -23.81 -10.44
N LYS A 117 16.42 -24.61 -9.93
CA LYS A 117 17.88 -24.40 -10.06
C LYS A 117 18.37 -24.09 -11.46
N ALA A 118 17.86 -24.81 -12.46
CA ALA A 118 18.33 -24.67 -13.84
C ALA A 118 18.06 -23.28 -14.45
N ARG A 119 16.96 -22.63 -14.07
CA ARG A 119 16.52 -21.37 -14.66
C ARG A 119 16.77 -20.16 -13.77
N TRP A 120 16.77 -20.33 -12.44
CA TRP A 120 16.83 -19.23 -11.47
C TRP A 120 18.12 -19.18 -10.66
N GLY A 121 19.14 -19.95 -11.05
CA GLY A 121 20.40 -20.07 -10.31
C GLY A 121 21.17 -18.77 -10.08
N SER A 122 20.83 -17.69 -10.79
CA SER A 122 21.44 -16.37 -10.61
C SER A 122 20.53 -15.35 -9.91
N ILE A 123 19.28 -15.69 -9.64
CA ILE A 123 18.31 -14.79 -9.00
C ILE A 123 18.51 -14.81 -7.48
N THR A 124 18.65 -13.65 -6.85
CA THR A 124 18.76 -13.51 -5.39
C THR A 124 17.45 -13.04 -4.77
N LEU A 125 17.31 -13.17 -3.44
CA LEU A 125 16.19 -12.61 -2.69
C LEU A 125 16.08 -11.08 -2.91
N ARG A 126 17.22 -10.37 -2.93
CA ARG A 126 17.27 -8.93 -3.24
C ARG A 126 16.66 -8.61 -4.60
N HIS A 127 16.98 -9.38 -5.64
CA HIS A 127 16.38 -9.19 -6.96
C HIS A 127 14.86 -9.35 -6.95
N VAL A 128 14.34 -10.27 -6.14
CA VAL A 128 12.89 -10.49 -6.02
C VAL A 128 12.23 -9.35 -5.27
N LEU A 129 12.77 -8.95 -4.11
CA LEU A 129 12.25 -7.85 -3.30
C LEU A 129 12.19 -6.52 -4.05
N THR A 130 13.12 -6.30 -4.99
CA THR A 130 13.22 -5.05 -5.77
C THR A 130 12.60 -5.14 -7.16
N HIS A 131 11.86 -6.21 -7.48
CA HIS A 131 11.29 -6.44 -8.81
C HIS A 131 12.31 -6.36 -9.96
N THR A 132 13.53 -6.82 -9.72
CA THR A 132 14.60 -6.87 -10.73
C THR A 132 15.04 -8.29 -11.06
N SER A 133 14.22 -9.28 -10.72
CA SER A 133 14.51 -10.71 -10.94
C SER A 133 14.33 -11.16 -12.39
N GLY A 134 13.47 -10.48 -13.14
CA GLY A 134 13.01 -10.90 -14.46
C GLY A 134 12.12 -12.16 -14.45
N ILE A 135 11.56 -12.51 -13.28
CA ILE A 135 10.57 -13.60 -13.16
C ILE A 135 9.27 -13.14 -13.83
N PRO A 136 8.69 -13.95 -14.73
CA PRO A 136 7.43 -13.62 -15.41
C PRO A 136 6.23 -13.70 -14.47
N GLU A 137 5.13 -13.05 -14.83
CA GLU A 137 3.87 -13.12 -14.08
C GLU A 137 3.21 -14.48 -14.24
N TYR A 138 2.67 -15.00 -13.14
CA TYR A 138 1.90 -16.25 -13.12
C TYR A 138 0.45 -16.04 -13.48
N GLU A 139 -0.07 -14.85 -13.26
CA GLU A 139 -1.49 -14.49 -13.38
C GLU A 139 -2.02 -14.70 -14.80
N ASP A 140 -1.17 -14.48 -15.80
CA ASP A 140 -1.52 -14.69 -17.21
C ASP A 140 -1.62 -16.19 -17.60
N GLU A 141 -1.13 -17.08 -16.72
CA GLU A 141 -0.96 -18.52 -17.02
C GLU A 141 -1.85 -19.42 -16.14
N VAL A 142 -2.63 -18.85 -15.24
CA VAL A 142 -3.48 -19.59 -14.32
C VAL A 142 -4.96 -19.30 -14.55
N ASP A 143 -5.79 -20.30 -14.32
CA ASP A 143 -7.22 -20.11 -14.13
C ASP A 143 -7.45 -19.79 -12.64
N ASP A 144 -7.77 -18.54 -12.32
CA ASP A 144 -7.93 -18.06 -10.95
C ASP A 144 -9.14 -18.66 -10.21
N ARG A 145 -9.99 -19.42 -10.91
CA ARG A 145 -11.09 -20.20 -10.34
C ARG A 145 -10.68 -21.62 -9.92
N ARG A 146 -9.43 -22.01 -10.20
CA ARG A 146 -8.88 -23.33 -9.82
C ARG A 146 -7.93 -23.21 -8.63
N ASN A 147 -7.91 -24.24 -7.79
CA ASN A 147 -6.93 -24.34 -6.73
C ASN A 147 -5.58 -24.87 -7.26
N TYR A 148 -4.52 -24.27 -6.79
CA TYR A 148 -3.14 -24.70 -7.04
C TYR A 148 -2.39 -24.85 -5.72
N SER A 149 -1.56 -25.87 -5.61
CA SER A 149 -0.60 -25.97 -4.51
C SER A 149 0.59 -25.02 -4.77
N GLU A 150 1.28 -24.60 -3.72
CA GLU A 150 2.53 -23.81 -3.82
C GLU A 150 3.55 -24.48 -4.76
N ARG A 151 3.60 -25.82 -4.75
CA ARG A 151 4.45 -26.58 -5.66
C ARG A 151 4.05 -26.38 -7.12
N GLN A 152 2.74 -26.48 -7.44
CA GLN A 152 2.25 -26.28 -8.81
C GLN A 152 2.51 -24.86 -9.30
N LEU A 153 2.29 -23.84 -8.46
CA LEU A 153 2.59 -22.44 -8.79
C LEU A 153 4.09 -22.24 -9.02
N THR A 154 4.96 -22.81 -8.16
CA THR A 154 6.41 -22.72 -8.32
C THR A 154 6.88 -23.40 -9.62
N GLU A 155 6.35 -24.58 -9.94
CA GLU A 155 6.68 -25.32 -11.16
C GLU A 155 6.19 -24.55 -12.40
N LEU A 156 4.96 -24.01 -12.37
CA LEU A 156 4.39 -23.21 -13.45
C LEU A 156 5.26 -21.99 -13.75
N VAL A 157 5.52 -21.13 -12.74
CA VAL A 157 6.39 -19.96 -12.92
C VAL A 157 7.80 -20.37 -13.38
N GLY A 158 8.31 -21.49 -12.86
CA GLY A 158 9.63 -22.04 -13.24
C GLY A 158 9.72 -22.50 -14.68
N LEU A 159 8.62 -22.83 -15.34
CA LEU A 159 8.58 -23.21 -16.76
C LEU A 159 8.58 -22.01 -17.70
N LEU A 160 8.15 -20.85 -17.25
CA LEU A 160 8.04 -19.64 -18.07
C LEU A 160 9.44 -19.08 -18.41
N PRO A 161 9.61 -18.50 -19.60
CA PRO A 161 10.85 -17.83 -19.97
C PRO A 161 11.04 -16.56 -19.15
N ARG A 162 12.26 -16.31 -18.65
CA ARG A 162 12.57 -15.05 -17.97
C ARG A 162 12.38 -13.87 -18.90
N ARG A 163 11.82 -12.76 -18.37
CA ARG A 163 11.63 -11.51 -19.12
C ARG A 163 12.96 -10.76 -19.32
N SER A 164 13.87 -10.80 -18.33
CA SER A 164 15.20 -10.16 -18.39
C SER A 164 16.22 -10.88 -17.50
N PRO A 165 17.53 -10.63 -17.68
CA PRO A 165 18.53 -11.07 -16.71
C PRO A 165 18.39 -10.35 -15.37
N PRO A 166 18.69 -11.03 -14.22
CA PRO A 166 18.55 -10.42 -12.90
C PRO A 166 19.40 -9.16 -12.73
N GLY A 167 18.78 -8.12 -12.19
CA GLY A 167 19.38 -6.80 -11.94
C GLY A 167 19.46 -5.87 -13.15
N HIS A 168 19.00 -6.29 -14.34
CA HIS A 168 19.12 -5.47 -15.56
C HIS A 168 17.94 -4.50 -15.75
N LYS A 169 16.73 -4.90 -15.35
CA LYS A 169 15.52 -4.09 -15.49
C LYS A 169 14.67 -4.19 -14.24
N PHE A 170 13.92 -3.15 -13.97
CA PHE A 170 12.79 -3.19 -13.07
C PHE A 170 11.58 -3.70 -13.87
N GLU A 171 10.98 -4.78 -13.38
CA GLU A 171 9.79 -5.41 -13.95
C GLU A 171 8.96 -5.93 -12.78
N TYR A 172 7.90 -5.21 -12.43
CA TYR A 172 7.03 -5.56 -11.31
C TYR A 172 6.54 -7.01 -11.44
N SER A 173 6.58 -7.77 -10.35
CA SER A 173 6.26 -9.19 -10.38
C SER A 173 5.56 -9.67 -9.12
N ASN A 174 4.28 -10.02 -9.25
CA ASN A 174 3.49 -10.71 -8.23
C ASN A 174 4.06 -12.12 -7.99
N SER A 175 4.47 -12.81 -9.05
CA SER A 175 5.17 -14.10 -8.97
C SER A 175 6.36 -14.07 -8.02
N GLY A 176 7.13 -13.00 -8.05
CA GLY A 176 8.28 -12.83 -7.15
C GLY A 176 7.84 -12.88 -5.69
N TYR A 177 6.82 -12.11 -5.31
CA TYR A 177 6.34 -12.05 -3.93
C TYR A 177 5.57 -13.29 -3.50
N LEU A 178 4.82 -13.94 -4.40
CA LEU A 178 4.29 -15.28 -4.17
C LEU A 178 5.41 -16.25 -3.77
N LEU A 179 6.53 -16.25 -4.50
CA LEU A 179 7.69 -17.11 -4.20
C LEU A 179 8.37 -16.74 -2.88
N LEU A 180 8.40 -15.45 -2.48
CA LEU A 180 8.89 -15.06 -1.15
C LEU A 180 8.04 -15.68 -0.04
N GLY A 181 6.71 -15.75 -0.18
CA GLY A 181 5.84 -16.46 0.76
C GLY A 181 6.17 -17.95 0.89
N ILE A 182 6.45 -18.61 -0.22
CA ILE A 182 6.88 -20.02 -0.24
C ILE A 182 8.26 -20.18 0.43
N ILE A 183 9.17 -19.23 0.21
CA ILE A 183 10.50 -19.22 0.86
C ILE A 183 10.35 -19.03 2.37
N ILE A 184 9.48 -18.12 2.84
CA ILE A 184 9.18 -17.98 4.27
C ILE A 184 8.74 -19.32 4.86
N ARG A 185 7.82 -20.03 4.21
CA ARG A 185 7.40 -21.37 4.65
C ARG A 185 8.57 -22.37 4.62
N THR A 186 9.38 -22.38 3.60
CA THR A 186 10.54 -23.29 3.46
C THR A 186 11.52 -23.10 4.62
N VAL A 187 11.79 -21.83 5.00
CA VAL A 187 12.76 -21.47 6.04
C VAL A 187 12.21 -21.67 7.45
N THR A 188 10.91 -21.43 7.65
CA THR A 188 10.29 -21.40 8.97
C THR A 188 9.47 -22.65 9.30
N GLY A 189 9.06 -23.43 8.30
CA GLY A 189 8.08 -24.50 8.42
C GLY A 189 6.64 -24.04 8.61
N LYS A 190 6.38 -22.71 8.68
CA LYS A 190 5.06 -22.12 8.90
C LYS A 190 4.52 -21.51 7.62
N PHE A 191 3.20 -21.50 7.47
CA PHE A 191 2.54 -20.68 6.46
C PHE A 191 2.96 -19.20 6.63
N HIS A 192 3.27 -18.52 5.52
CA HIS A 192 3.81 -17.16 5.59
C HIS A 192 2.86 -16.20 6.33
N GLY A 193 1.54 -16.35 6.16
CA GLY A 193 0.55 -15.54 6.88
C GLY A 193 0.60 -15.73 8.39
N ASP A 194 0.84 -16.96 8.88
CA ASP A 194 1.01 -17.23 10.31
C ASP A 194 2.31 -16.63 10.84
N TYR A 195 3.41 -16.79 10.10
CA TYR A 195 4.69 -16.18 10.47
C TYR A 195 4.59 -14.65 10.56
N ILE A 196 3.96 -14.01 9.56
CA ILE A 196 3.76 -12.56 9.52
C ILE A 196 2.85 -12.12 10.68
N ARG A 197 1.77 -12.85 10.96
CA ARG A 197 0.89 -12.56 12.09
C ARG A 197 1.65 -12.55 13.42
N GLU A 198 2.41 -13.59 13.70
CA GLU A 198 3.15 -13.76 14.96
C GLU A 198 4.27 -12.73 15.14
N HIS A 199 4.96 -12.35 14.07
CA HIS A 199 6.19 -11.54 14.15
C HIS A 199 6.00 -10.08 13.73
N ILE A 200 4.87 -9.74 13.11
CA ILE A 200 4.57 -8.37 12.65
C ILE A 200 3.25 -7.88 13.22
N PHE A 201 2.14 -8.59 12.95
CA PHE A 201 0.82 -8.07 13.30
C PHE A 201 0.58 -8.04 14.82
N GLU A 202 0.83 -9.13 15.51
CA GLU A 202 0.68 -9.20 16.98
C GLU A 202 1.58 -8.20 17.71
N PRO A 203 2.89 -8.10 17.41
CA PRO A 203 3.77 -7.12 18.07
C PRO A 203 3.36 -5.66 17.82
N LEU A 204 2.76 -5.33 16.68
CA LEU A 204 2.27 -3.99 16.37
C LEU A 204 0.85 -3.73 16.83
N GLY A 205 0.15 -4.74 17.38
CA GLY A 205 -1.23 -4.64 17.80
C GLY A 205 -2.24 -4.59 16.66
N MET A 206 -1.90 -5.09 15.47
CA MET A 206 -2.79 -5.24 14.31
C MET A 206 -3.70 -6.46 14.51
N LYS A 207 -4.82 -6.25 15.18
CA LYS A 207 -5.68 -7.32 15.71
C LYS A 207 -6.57 -7.99 14.66
N THR A 208 -6.86 -7.30 13.59
CA THR A 208 -7.82 -7.75 12.56
C THR A 208 -7.14 -8.23 11.29
N THR A 209 -5.90 -7.79 11.04
CA THR A 209 -5.15 -8.11 9.83
C THR A 209 -4.82 -9.60 9.74
N ARG A 210 -5.17 -10.20 8.62
CA ARG A 210 -5.03 -11.64 8.40
C ARG A 210 -5.07 -12.02 6.93
N ILE A 211 -4.69 -13.25 6.63
CA ILE A 211 -5.05 -13.93 5.40
C ILE A 211 -6.30 -14.76 5.68
N ALA A 212 -7.30 -14.67 4.82
CA ALA A 212 -8.52 -15.46 4.90
C ALA A 212 -9.09 -15.72 3.51
N THR A 213 -9.80 -16.83 3.36
CA THR A 213 -10.51 -17.17 2.13
C THR A 213 -11.95 -16.63 2.16
N ASP A 214 -12.64 -16.73 1.01
CA ASP A 214 -14.06 -16.37 0.95
C ASP A 214 -14.95 -17.30 1.77
N ALA A 215 -14.47 -18.51 2.09
CA ALA A 215 -15.18 -19.44 2.97
C ALA A 215 -15.11 -19.05 4.45
N ASP A 216 -14.16 -18.20 4.84
CA ASP A 216 -13.99 -17.79 6.23
C ASP A 216 -15.00 -16.70 6.62
N ILE A 217 -15.58 -16.83 7.82
CA ILE A 217 -16.40 -15.76 8.39
C ILE A 217 -15.48 -14.74 9.06
N VAL A 218 -15.35 -13.57 8.43
CA VAL A 218 -14.55 -12.45 8.95
C VAL A 218 -15.49 -11.32 9.33
N PRO A 219 -15.66 -11.03 10.64
CA PRO A 219 -16.49 -9.91 11.07
C PRO A 219 -16.02 -8.59 10.44
N ASN A 220 -16.97 -7.73 10.05
CA ASN A 220 -16.74 -6.44 9.42
C ASN A 220 -16.07 -6.51 8.02
N ARG A 221 -16.04 -7.67 7.35
CA ARG A 221 -15.53 -7.80 5.99
C ARG A 221 -16.37 -6.94 5.05
N VAL A 222 -15.70 -6.10 4.28
CA VAL A 222 -16.30 -5.25 3.24
C VAL A 222 -16.58 -6.09 1.99
N ALA A 223 -17.72 -5.87 1.34
CA ALA A 223 -18.00 -6.41 0.03
C ALA A 223 -17.22 -5.62 -1.04
N GLY A 224 -16.52 -6.32 -1.90
CA GLY A 224 -15.79 -5.73 -3.02
C GLY A 224 -16.68 -5.59 -4.26
N TYR A 225 -16.41 -4.58 -5.07
CA TYR A 225 -17.21 -4.25 -6.26
C TYR A 225 -16.34 -3.99 -7.47
N ARG A 226 -16.94 -4.15 -8.65
CA ARG A 226 -16.36 -3.79 -9.94
C ARG A 226 -17.36 -3.03 -10.80
N MET A 227 -16.85 -2.23 -11.73
CA MET A 227 -17.68 -1.56 -12.71
C MET A 227 -17.78 -2.39 -13.98
N SER A 228 -19.00 -2.59 -14.50
CA SER A 228 -19.21 -3.22 -15.81
C SER A 228 -20.37 -2.54 -16.52
N ASN A 229 -20.14 -2.05 -17.73
CA ASN A 229 -21.15 -1.35 -18.55
C ASN A 229 -21.90 -0.24 -17.78
N GLY A 230 -21.16 0.54 -16.97
CA GLY A 230 -21.70 1.64 -16.17
C GLY A 230 -22.48 1.23 -14.92
N ARG A 231 -22.55 -0.07 -14.61
CA ARG A 231 -23.22 -0.65 -13.44
C ARG A 231 -22.20 -1.18 -12.45
N ILE A 232 -22.46 -1.00 -11.15
CA ILE A 232 -21.71 -1.63 -10.08
C ILE A 232 -22.18 -3.08 -9.94
N LEU A 233 -21.27 -4.02 -9.93
CA LEU A 233 -21.47 -5.44 -9.72
C LEU A 233 -20.59 -5.92 -8.56
N ASN A 234 -20.96 -7.02 -7.91
CA ASN A 234 -20.10 -7.68 -6.95
C ASN A 234 -18.79 -8.11 -7.63
N GLN A 235 -17.72 -8.17 -6.85
CA GLN A 235 -16.44 -8.71 -7.31
C GLN A 235 -16.56 -10.14 -7.84
N GLU A 236 -15.64 -10.54 -8.70
CA GLU A 236 -15.57 -11.91 -9.15
C GLU A 236 -14.94 -12.79 -8.07
N TRP A 237 -15.46 -14.03 -7.97
CA TRP A 237 -14.92 -15.04 -7.08
C TRP A 237 -13.58 -15.55 -7.60
N VAL A 238 -12.65 -15.76 -6.69
CA VAL A 238 -11.38 -16.45 -6.96
C VAL A 238 -11.24 -17.65 -6.03
N SER A 239 -10.44 -18.64 -6.45
CA SER A 239 -10.19 -19.82 -5.61
C SER A 239 -9.43 -19.43 -4.32
N PRO A 240 -9.55 -20.23 -3.26
CA PRO A 240 -8.80 -20.02 -2.02
C PRO A 240 -7.29 -19.83 -2.21
N THR A 241 -6.70 -20.41 -3.26
CA THR A 241 -5.28 -20.22 -3.60
C THR A 241 -4.93 -18.75 -3.74
N PHE A 242 -5.73 -17.99 -4.51
CA PHE A 242 -5.44 -16.60 -4.85
C PHE A 242 -5.90 -15.59 -3.77
N ASN A 243 -6.58 -16.07 -2.73
CA ASN A 243 -6.84 -15.31 -1.51
C ASN A 243 -5.73 -15.47 -0.46
N GLN A 244 -4.69 -16.28 -0.73
CA GLN A 244 -3.68 -16.65 0.27
C GLN A 244 -2.23 -16.46 -0.21
N THR A 245 -2.02 -15.75 -1.31
CA THR A 245 -0.68 -15.49 -1.83
C THR A 245 -0.01 -14.31 -1.08
N ALA A 246 1.33 -14.34 -1.01
CA ALA A 246 2.11 -13.36 -0.25
C ALA A 246 2.34 -12.04 -1.00
N ASP A 247 1.82 -11.91 -2.21
CA ASP A 247 1.96 -10.75 -3.08
C ASP A 247 0.93 -9.65 -2.83
N GLY A 248 -0.02 -9.87 -1.85
CA GLY A 248 -0.95 -8.81 -1.49
C GLY A 248 -2.28 -9.25 -0.88
N CYS A 249 -2.47 -10.54 -0.59
CA CYS A 249 -3.78 -11.07 -0.17
C CYS A 249 -4.01 -10.95 1.34
N PHE A 250 -3.82 -9.74 1.91
CA PHE A 250 -4.12 -9.48 3.31
C PHE A 250 -5.42 -8.71 3.47
N LEU A 251 -6.26 -9.17 4.39
CA LEU A 251 -7.40 -8.41 4.89
C LEU A 251 -6.92 -7.45 5.98
N ILE A 252 -7.31 -6.18 5.91
CA ILE A 252 -6.83 -5.13 6.81
C ILE A 252 -7.91 -4.09 7.09
N SER A 253 -8.00 -3.61 8.33
CA SER A 253 -8.80 -2.45 8.70
C SER A 253 -7.97 -1.17 8.67
N LEU A 254 -8.64 0.00 8.62
CA LEU A 254 -7.95 1.27 8.74
C LEU A 254 -7.21 1.41 10.09
N ASP A 255 -7.79 0.88 11.18
CA ASP A 255 -7.17 0.90 12.51
C ASP A 255 -5.85 0.12 12.52
N ASP A 256 -5.80 -1.03 11.85
CA ASP A 256 -4.56 -1.82 11.74
C ASP A 256 -3.56 -1.16 10.79
N PHE A 257 -4.02 -0.46 9.75
CA PHE A 257 -3.13 0.36 8.92
C PHE A 257 -2.48 1.49 9.71
N LEU A 258 -3.23 2.13 10.61
CA LEU A 258 -2.68 3.12 11.55
C LEU A 258 -1.65 2.49 12.49
N ALA A 259 -1.85 1.24 12.91
CA ALA A 259 -0.87 0.51 13.73
C ALA A 259 0.40 0.17 12.93
N TRP A 260 0.26 -0.24 11.66
CA TRP A 260 1.39 -0.44 10.75
C TRP A 260 2.19 0.86 10.55
N GLU A 261 1.51 1.97 10.23
CA GLU A 261 2.15 3.27 10.04
C GLU A 261 2.93 3.72 11.28
N ARG A 262 2.35 3.59 12.48
CA ARG A 262 3.06 3.88 13.74
C ARG A 262 4.31 3.01 13.87
N GLY A 263 4.24 1.72 13.52
CA GLY A 263 5.36 0.79 13.54
C GLY A 263 6.47 1.20 12.57
N VAL A 264 6.12 1.55 11.35
CA VAL A 264 7.05 2.01 10.30
C VAL A 264 7.69 3.35 10.71
N ARG A 265 6.91 4.30 11.19
CA ARG A 265 7.39 5.60 11.66
C ARG A 265 8.36 5.47 12.83
N ALA A 266 8.06 4.62 13.79
CA ALA A 266 8.91 4.33 14.93
C ALA A 266 10.11 3.43 14.59
N ARG A 267 10.21 2.95 13.34
CA ARG A 267 11.19 1.93 12.91
C ARG A 267 11.18 0.71 13.84
N ALA A 268 9.99 0.30 14.27
CA ALA A 268 9.79 -0.88 15.09
C ALA A 268 10.08 -2.17 14.31
N LEU A 269 10.16 -3.28 14.98
CA LEU A 269 10.37 -4.65 14.49
C LEU A 269 11.74 -4.94 13.89
N LEU A 270 12.33 -4.02 13.14
CA LEU A 270 13.58 -4.21 12.42
C LEU A 270 14.65 -3.23 12.90
N LYS A 271 15.91 -3.59 12.74
CA LYS A 271 17.04 -2.72 12.98
C LYS A 271 17.04 -1.51 12.04
N PRO A 272 17.65 -0.38 12.44
CA PRO A 272 17.75 0.81 11.58
C PRO A 272 18.36 0.52 10.20
N GLU A 273 19.34 -0.38 10.13
CA GLU A 273 20.03 -0.77 8.89
C GLU A 273 19.09 -1.50 7.93
N SER A 274 18.22 -2.36 8.47
CA SER A 274 17.20 -3.08 7.67
C SER A 274 16.15 -2.12 7.12
N TRP A 275 15.66 -1.18 7.94
CA TRP A 275 14.76 -0.12 7.48
C TRP A 275 15.42 0.75 6.41
N SER A 276 16.72 1.06 6.55
CA SER A 276 17.47 1.81 5.55
C SER A 276 17.50 1.06 4.21
N GLN A 277 17.73 -0.25 4.21
CA GLN A 277 17.72 -1.08 3.00
C GLN A 277 16.32 -1.10 2.35
N ILE A 278 15.25 -1.23 3.14
CA ILE A 278 13.86 -1.22 2.65
C ILE A 278 13.56 0.06 1.86
N PHE A 279 14.01 1.21 2.34
CA PHE A 279 13.77 2.51 1.73
C PHE A 279 14.88 2.99 0.77
N THR A 280 15.79 2.10 0.37
CA THR A 280 16.85 2.46 -0.59
C THR A 280 16.39 2.09 -2.01
N PRO A 281 16.31 3.07 -2.94
CA PRO A 281 16.01 2.81 -4.34
C PRO A 281 16.99 1.82 -4.97
N VAL A 282 16.47 0.87 -5.76
CA VAL A 282 17.31 -0.13 -6.41
C VAL A 282 18.18 0.49 -7.50
N VAL A 283 19.46 0.09 -7.53
CA VAL A 283 20.39 0.43 -8.60
C VAL A 283 20.53 -0.77 -9.54
N LEU A 284 20.17 -0.57 -10.80
CA LEU A 284 20.28 -1.58 -11.85
C LEU A 284 21.75 -1.79 -12.26
N LYS A 285 22.05 -2.90 -12.91
CA LYS A 285 23.42 -3.18 -13.43
C LYS A 285 23.95 -2.16 -14.43
N SER A 286 23.06 -1.38 -15.05
CA SER A 286 23.43 -0.26 -15.90
C SER A 286 23.91 0.99 -15.12
N GLY A 287 23.83 0.99 -13.78
CA GLY A 287 24.05 2.15 -12.93
C GLY A 287 22.81 3.06 -12.78
N LYS A 288 21.72 2.80 -13.53
CA LYS A 288 20.48 3.59 -13.42
C LYS A 288 19.74 3.21 -12.14
N THR A 289 19.35 4.21 -11.35
CA THR A 289 18.47 4.03 -10.19
C THR A 289 17.01 3.94 -10.65
N HIS A 290 16.25 3.01 -10.06
CA HIS A 290 14.80 2.95 -10.18
C HIS A 290 14.16 3.27 -8.81
N PRO A 291 13.10 4.10 -8.73
CA PRO A 291 12.55 4.61 -7.49
C PRO A 291 11.70 3.57 -6.74
N TYR A 292 12.26 2.41 -6.44
CA TYR A 292 11.60 1.31 -5.73
C TYR A 292 12.58 0.61 -4.79
N GLY A 293 12.17 0.43 -3.53
CA GLY A 293 12.91 -0.31 -2.51
C GLY A 293 12.37 -1.75 -2.34
N PHE A 294 12.20 -2.20 -1.09
CA PHE A 294 11.59 -3.51 -0.80
C PHE A 294 10.10 -3.31 -0.49
N ALA A 295 9.24 -3.45 -1.52
CA ALA A 295 7.80 -3.19 -1.47
C ALA A 295 7.42 -1.72 -1.15
N TRP A 296 8.28 -0.78 -1.49
CA TRP A 296 8.02 0.64 -1.34
C TRP A 296 8.44 1.40 -2.59
N GLU A 297 7.53 2.18 -3.14
CA GLU A 297 7.84 3.22 -4.09
C GLU A 297 8.49 4.40 -3.36
N ILE A 298 9.55 4.96 -3.96
CA ILE A 298 10.32 6.06 -3.38
C ILE A 298 10.37 7.17 -4.43
N THR A 299 9.32 7.99 -4.44
CA THR A 299 9.08 8.98 -5.50
C THR A 299 9.28 10.41 -4.98
N GLN A 300 9.34 11.36 -5.92
CA GLN A 300 9.32 12.80 -5.62
C GLN A 300 7.99 13.37 -6.10
N ARG A 301 7.24 14.00 -5.20
CA ARG A 301 5.97 14.65 -5.52
C ARG A 301 5.94 16.05 -4.93
N GLY A 302 5.84 17.08 -5.78
CA GLY A 302 5.82 18.46 -5.32
C GLY A 302 7.06 18.87 -4.50
N GLY A 303 8.23 18.30 -4.82
CA GLY A 303 9.50 18.58 -4.10
C GLY A 303 9.64 17.82 -2.77
N GLN A 304 8.72 16.88 -2.46
CA GLN A 304 8.74 16.05 -1.26
C GLN A 304 9.07 14.61 -1.61
N THR A 305 9.86 13.95 -0.78
CA THR A 305 10.08 12.51 -0.88
C THR A 305 8.82 11.79 -0.39
N VAL A 306 8.25 10.93 -1.24
CA VAL A 306 7.09 10.13 -0.88
C VAL A 306 7.48 8.66 -0.87
N HIS A 307 7.38 8.04 0.29
CA HIS A 307 7.41 6.59 0.43
C HIS A 307 5.98 6.07 0.43
N GLY A 308 5.64 5.23 -0.52
CA GLY A 308 4.27 4.75 -0.65
C GLY A 308 4.16 3.43 -1.39
N HIS A 309 2.97 2.98 -1.55
CA HIS A 309 2.56 1.92 -2.47
C HIS A 309 1.07 2.01 -2.69
N ASP A 310 0.63 1.69 -3.88
CA ASP A 310 -0.76 1.38 -4.18
C ASP A 310 -1.03 -0.12 -4.08
N GLY A 311 -2.29 -0.48 -4.01
CA GLY A 311 -2.72 -1.88 -3.96
C GLY A 311 -4.04 -2.06 -4.66
N SER A 312 -4.06 -2.95 -5.62
CA SER A 312 -5.26 -3.40 -6.31
C SER A 312 -5.46 -4.89 -6.06
N PHE A 313 -6.66 -5.26 -5.76
CA PHE A 313 -7.12 -6.65 -5.71
C PHE A 313 -8.60 -6.67 -6.07
N ARG A 314 -9.12 -7.83 -6.45
CA ARG A 314 -10.49 -7.97 -6.91
C ARG A 314 -11.49 -7.23 -6.03
N GLY A 315 -12.12 -6.20 -6.59
CA GLY A 315 -13.11 -5.37 -5.91
C GLY A 315 -12.57 -4.31 -4.97
N PHE A 316 -11.24 -4.11 -4.88
CA PHE A 316 -10.62 -3.20 -3.91
C PHE A 316 -9.44 -2.44 -4.49
N GLU A 317 -9.31 -1.18 -4.07
CA GLU A 317 -8.13 -0.35 -4.25
C GLU A 317 -7.67 0.20 -2.89
N ALA A 318 -6.37 0.33 -2.74
CA ALA A 318 -5.74 0.89 -1.54
C ALA A 318 -4.57 1.78 -1.92
N ILE A 319 -4.27 2.78 -1.13
CA ILE A 319 -3.08 3.61 -1.28
C ILE A 319 -2.55 4.05 0.08
N LEU A 320 -1.23 4.02 0.20
CA LEU A 320 -0.47 4.57 1.32
C LEU A 320 0.54 5.56 0.76
N SER A 321 0.52 6.83 1.21
CA SER A 321 1.45 7.88 0.82
C SER A 321 2.03 8.56 2.05
N ARG A 322 3.35 8.45 2.26
CA ARG A 322 4.10 9.06 3.36
C ARG A 322 4.99 10.16 2.81
N TYR A 323 4.65 11.41 3.06
CA TYR A 323 5.43 12.60 2.73
C TYR A 323 6.45 12.83 3.85
N ILE A 324 7.70 12.49 3.59
CA ILE A 324 8.72 12.28 4.63
C ILE A 324 9.11 13.60 5.31
N GLU A 325 9.41 14.63 4.53
CA GLU A 325 9.85 15.93 5.06
C GLU A 325 8.74 16.67 5.82
N GLU A 326 7.49 16.28 5.56
CA GLU A 326 6.31 16.89 6.20
C GLU A 326 5.78 16.09 7.38
N ASP A 327 6.33 14.90 7.64
CA ASP A 327 5.78 13.93 8.60
C ASP A 327 4.26 13.76 8.43
N LEU A 328 3.83 13.62 7.16
CA LEU A 328 2.44 13.50 6.78
C LEU A 328 2.22 12.15 6.10
N THR A 329 1.28 11.37 6.60
CA THR A 329 0.85 10.11 5.96
C THR A 329 -0.64 10.15 5.66
N ILE A 330 -0.99 9.68 4.47
CA ILE A 330 -2.38 9.56 4.02
C ILE A 330 -2.60 8.12 3.55
N ILE A 331 -3.68 7.53 4.04
CA ILE A 331 -4.12 6.18 3.72
C ILE A 331 -5.54 6.26 3.19
N ALA A 332 -5.82 5.58 2.09
CA ALA A 332 -7.18 5.40 1.59
C ALA A 332 -7.40 3.95 1.16
N LEU A 333 -8.56 3.41 1.53
CA LEU A 333 -9.04 2.07 1.19
C LEU A 333 -10.40 2.20 0.54
N ALA A 334 -10.60 1.60 -0.63
CA ALA A 334 -11.86 1.63 -1.37
C ALA A 334 -12.33 0.22 -1.72
N ASN A 335 -13.64 0.02 -1.79
CA ASN A 335 -14.25 -1.24 -2.17
C ASN A 335 -14.77 -1.25 -3.62
N LEU A 336 -14.09 -0.57 -4.50
CA LEU A 336 -14.29 -0.63 -5.95
C LEU A 336 -12.93 -0.72 -6.62
N VAL A 337 -12.74 -1.72 -7.48
CA VAL A 337 -11.52 -1.88 -8.27
C VAL A 337 -11.50 -0.91 -9.46
N GLU A 338 -10.31 -0.62 -10.00
CA GLU A 338 -10.08 0.30 -11.13
C GLU A 338 -10.50 1.75 -10.85
N VAL A 339 -10.36 2.19 -9.59
CA VAL A 339 -10.49 3.60 -9.21
C VAL A 339 -9.13 4.20 -8.89
N ASP A 340 -8.98 5.49 -9.17
CA ASP A 340 -7.72 6.20 -8.92
C ASP A 340 -7.77 6.93 -7.57
N LEU A 341 -7.02 6.42 -6.61
CA LEU A 341 -6.91 6.99 -5.27
C LEU A 341 -5.77 8.02 -5.13
N ALA A 342 -4.84 8.08 -6.09
CA ALA A 342 -3.71 9.01 -6.02
C ALA A 342 -4.14 10.49 -5.98
N PRO A 343 -5.10 10.97 -6.80
CA PRO A 343 -5.59 12.34 -6.70
C PRO A 343 -6.21 12.68 -5.34
N ILE A 344 -6.80 11.67 -4.66
CA ILE A 344 -7.39 11.87 -3.33
C ILE A 344 -6.29 12.16 -2.32
N THR A 345 -5.25 11.33 -2.27
CA THR A 345 -4.13 11.52 -1.32
C THR A 345 -3.34 12.79 -1.62
N GLU A 346 -3.12 13.11 -2.89
CA GLU A 346 -2.41 14.34 -3.29
C GLU A 346 -3.17 15.61 -2.94
N HIS A 347 -4.49 15.62 -3.13
CA HIS A 347 -5.31 16.77 -2.78
C HIS A 347 -5.39 16.98 -1.25
N ILE A 348 -5.55 15.89 -0.49
CA ILE A 348 -5.52 15.95 0.98
C ILE A 348 -4.17 16.48 1.46
N ALA A 349 -3.06 15.99 0.89
CA ALA A 349 -1.73 16.51 1.21
C ALA A 349 -1.59 18.01 0.93
N LYS A 350 -2.18 18.48 -0.17
CA LYS A 350 -2.21 19.93 -0.49
C LYS A 350 -3.02 20.73 0.52
N LEU A 351 -4.17 20.24 0.96
CA LEU A 351 -4.98 20.89 2.01
C LEU A 351 -4.19 20.99 3.32
N MET A 352 -3.52 19.91 3.74
CA MET A 352 -2.73 19.87 4.97
C MET A 352 -1.49 20.77 4.96
N ARG A 353 -1.06 21.25 3.79
CA ARG A 353 0.02 22.26 3.64
C ARG A 353 -0.47 23.69 3.79
N GLN A 354 -1.73 23.96 3.48
CA GLN A 354 -2.31 25.32 3.53
C GLN A 354 -2.62 25.79 4.95
N GLU A 355 -2.55 24.88 5.94
CA GLU A 355 -2.69 25.19 7.38
C GLU A 355 -1.45 25.84 8.03
N ARG A 356 -0.38 26.10 7.28
CA ARG A 356 0.86 26.72 7.80
C ARG A 356 0.82 28.24 7.72
#